data_d4096be0eb59c96e7e2c0223af7fe1fa
#
_entry.id   d4096be0eb59c96e7e2c0223af7fe1fa
#
_cell.length_a   1.000
_cell.length_b   1.000
_cell.length_c   1.000
_cell.angle_alpha   90.00
_cell.angle_beta   90.00
_cell.angle_gamma   90.00
#
_symmetry.space_group_name_H-M   'P 1'
#
loop_
_entity.id
_entity.type
_entity.pdbx_description
1 polymer ?
#
loop_
_entity_poly.entity_id
_entity_poly.type
_entity_poly.pdbx_seq_one_letter_code
_entity_poly.pdbx_strand_id
1 'polypeptide(L)'
;STALLDPFMLNGNTGLFSTVAFVYISYAGVTKVAAIAGEIKNPSVNLPRAMILSLFIMTTIYVVVAFVLVGNLPLEELKTDIKPIYTIAHLLGGNVIGYIAAIVGVITLISMANSGVLAASRFPFAMAIDKLLPDFMSKIHTKYLTPVVTIAMTCFVMAMVILFLDVEKIAKLASAFMVMMFILVNACVIVLRETSAQWYAPPYKSPLYPFVQLFGIGSGIALLILLGLGPLIAIIAIFILGVFIYFYFGKDATRTGILRKYGHRPALYLFYKRKGKEITYRNNQSEVLQNLDGKLASNAGVVVPLLGNETSPEMLVEIAAAINKRDKIQTVNITEVPNQTFLDAMVAESPKINSLERRISQLAISKNLAIDFEAAVTHEISDTIHELSNQTHCDWLVMGWNGRAHSGILVSNPIGWLLTNINSDFALFKDVGVRHIGKVLLALRPGRKDKNFIAVADRICGFYGASLTLLHVVSESMSEENEEAMRENSLKILKKVPVQSTLLIERNNDPISTIATMSASYDLLILGTPQKDNWLSILFGTGKDKYTERSACSVLRLTMKDH
;
A
#
# COMPACT_ATOMS: atom_id res chain seq x y z
N SER A 1 -1.48 -37.98 -36.78
CA SER A 1 -2.79 -38.48 -37.25
C SER A 1 -3.88 -37.85 -36.37
N THR A 2 -4.91 -37.27 -36.95
CA THR A 2 -6.03 -36.64 -36.19
C THR A 2 -6.78 -37.68 -35.33
N ALA A 3 -6.68 -38.96 -35.64
CA ALA A 3 -7.28 -40.06 -34.87
C ALA A 3 -6.68 -40.21 -33.45
N LEU A 4 -5.48 -39.70 -33.18
CA LEU A 4 -4.85 -39.74 -31.85
C LEU A 4 -5.34 -38.61 -30.92
N LEU A 5 -6.09 -37.62 -31.45
CA LEU A 5 -6.67 -36.51 -30.70
C LEU A 5 -8.12 -36.75 -30.30
N ASP A 6 -8.72 -37.88 -30.64
CA ASP A 6 -10.09 -38.24 -30.33
C ASP A 6 -10.13 -39.44 -29.36
N PRO A 7 -10.81 -39.30 -28.18
CA PRO A 7 -11.55 -38.15 -27.66
C PRO A 7 -10.64 -37.06 -27.04
N PHE A 8 -10.89 -35.80 -27.38
CA PHE A 8 -10.10 -34.65 -26.90
C PHE A 8 -10.19 -34.46 -25.37
N MET A 9 -11.30 -34.81 -24.76
CA MET A 9 -11.53 -34.70 -23.31
C MET A 9 -11.87 -36.05 -22.70
N LEU A 10 -10.88 -36.91 -22.45
CA LEU A 10 -11.07 -38.27 -21.91
C LEU A 10 -11.77 -38.26 -20.54
N ASN A 11 -11.41 -37.33 -19.65
CA ASN A 11 -11.93 -37.23 -18.28
C ASN A 11 -12.85 -36.01 -18.08
N GLY A 12 -13.38 -35.45 -19.17
CA GLY A 12 -14.27 -34.30 -19.12
C GLY A 12 -13.61 -33.04 -18.53
N ASN A 13 -14.45 -32.09 -18.09
CA ASN A 13 -13.99 -30.80 -17.56
C ASN A 13 -13.15 -30.92 -16.27
N THR A 14 -13.48 -31.89 -15.40
CA THR A 14 -12.72 -32.11 -14.17
C THR A 14 -11.29 -32.57 -14.43
N GLY A 15 -11.10 -33.43 -15.43
CA GLY A 15 -9.79 -33.85 -15.89
C GLY A 15 -8.97 -32.69 -16.46
N LEU A 16 -9.60 -31.81 -17.25
CA LEU A 16 -8.96 -30.62 -17.80
C LEU A 16 -8.44 -29.71 -16.69
N PHE A 17 -9.28 -29.32 -15.74
CA PHE A 17 -8.88 -28.44 -14.64
C PHE A 17 -7.84 -29.06 -13.71
N SER A 18 -7.92 -30.37 -13.44
CA SER A 18 -6.91 -31.08 -12.67
C SER A 18 -5.55 -31.07 -13.40
N THR A 19 -5.55 -31.23 -14.72
CA THR A 19 -4.33 -31.13 -15.55
C THR A 19 -3.76 -29.72 -15.53
N VAL A 20 -4.59 -28.69 -15.64
CA VAL A 20 -4.15 -27.29 -15.52
C VAL A 20 -3.45 -27.07 -14.18
N ALA A 21 -4.04 -27.55 -13.07
CA ALA A 21 -3.41 -27.45 -11.76
C ALA A 21 -2.06 -28.20 -11.66
N PHE A 22 -1.97 -29.38 -12.27
CA PHE A 22 -0.74 -30.18 -12.28
C PHE A 22 0.38 -29.53 -13.10
N VAL A 23 0.06 -28.92 -14.24
CA VAL A 23 1.04 -28.29 -15.15
C VAL A 23 1.69 -27.03 -14.57
N TYR A 24 1.14 -26.45 -13.49
CA TYR A 24 1.71 -25.25 -12.86
C TYR A 24 3.20 -25.38 -12.50
N ILE A 25 3.67 -26.59 -12.16
CA ILE A 25 5.09 -26.82 -11.86
C ILE A 25 5.99 -26.50 -13.04
N SER A 26 5.53 -26.69 -14.27
CA SER A 26 6.30 -26.42 -15.48
C SER A 26 6.66 -24.93 -15.64
N TYR A 27 5.93 -24.04 -14.94
CA TYR A 27 6.17 -22.60 -14.94
C TYR A 27 6.91 -22.10 -13.69
N ALA A 28 7.42 -23.00 -12.84
CA ALA A 28 8.14 -22.67 -11.61
C ALA A 28 9.37 -21.76 -11.83
N GLY A 29 9.96 -21.80 -13.02
CA GLY A 29 11.11 -20.97 -13.39
C GLY A 29 10.81 -19.48 -13.46
N VAL A 30 9.58 -19.08 -13.80
CA VAL A 30 9.19 -17.68 -13.98
C VAL A 30 9.35 -16.86 -12.69
N THR A 31 9.04 -17.44 -11.53
CA THR A 31 9.19 -16.77 -10.23
C THR A 31 10.63 -16.72 -9.73
N LYS A 32 11.49 -17.66 -10.16
CA LYS A 32 12.90 -17.68 -9.78
C LYS A 32 13.68 -16.47 -10.31
N VAL A 33 13.24 -15.88 -11.43
CA VAL A 33 13.85 -14.68 -12.00
C VAL A 33 13.76 -13.49 -11.01
N ALA A 34 12.71 -13.43 -10.20
CA ALA A 34 12.56 -12.40 -9.17
C ALA A 34 13.64 -12.49 -8.07
N ALA A 35 14.14 -13.70 -7.77
CA ALA A 35 15.19 -13.89 -6.75
C ALA A 35 16.55 -13.30 -7.15
N ILE A 36 16.79 -13.09 -8.45
CA ILE A 36 18.03 -12.48 -8.98
C ILE A 36 17.81 -11.03 -9.45
N ALA A 37 16.71 -10.40 -9.06
CA ALA A 37 16.37 -9.04 -9.47
C ALA A 37 17.48 -8.02 -9.18
N GLY A 38 18.25 -8.20 -8.09
CA GLY A 38 19.37 -7.34 -7.72
C GLY A 38 20.57 -7.37 -8.70
N GLU A 39 20.66 -8.39 -9.54
CA GLU A 39 21.73 -8.57 -10.53
C GLU A 39 21.32 -8.04 -11.93
N ILE A 40 20.07 -7.63 -12.10
CA ILE A 40 19.50 -7.21 -13.38
C ILE A 40 19.65 -5.69 -13.56
N LYS A 41 20.14 -5.24 -14.71
CA LYS A 41 20.16 -3.82 -15.06
C LYS A 41 18.74 -3.28 -15.24
N ASN A 42 18.43 -2.14 -14.59
CA ASN A 42 17.09 -1.53 -14.60
C ASN A 42 15.97 -2.54 -14.26
N PRO A 43 16.01 -3.18 -13.09
CA PRO A 43 15.12 -4.29 -12.75
C PRO A 43 13.64 -3.89 -12.80
N SER A 44 13.33 -2.63 -12.48
CA SER A 44 11.98 -2.08 -12.49
C SER A 44 11.26 -2.20 -13.85
N VAL A 45 12.00 -2.16 -14.95
CA VAL A 45 11.46 -2.24 -16.31
C VAL A 45 11.74 -3.61 -16.94
N ASN A 46 12.97 -4.10 -16.80
CA ASN A 46 13.42 -5.31 -17.49
C ASN A 46 12.85 -6.57 -16.85
N LEU A 47 12.67 -6.62 -15.53
CA LEU A 47 12.15 -7.80 -14.84
C LEU A 47 10.70 -8.13 -15.26
N PRO A 48 9.72 -7.22 -15.23
CA PRO A 48 8.37 -7.51 -15.70
C PRO A 48 8.31 -7.93 -17.17
N ARG A 49 9.10 -7.28 -18.04
CA ARG A 49 9.17 -7.62 -19.46
C ARG A 49 9.76 -9.01 -19.68
N ALA A 50 10.86 -9.34 -19.00
CA ALA A 50 11.48 -10.65 -19.10
C ALA A 50 10.55 -11.77 -18.60
N MET A 51 9.81 -11.55 -17.51
CA MET A 51 8.85 -12.54 -16.99
C MET A 51 7.70 -12.78 -17.99
N ILE A 52 7.10 -11.74 -18.53
CA ILE A 52 6.00 -11.87 -19.51
C ILE A 52 6.49 -12.53 -20.80
N LEU A 53 7.64 -12.09 -21.32
CA LEU A 53 8.20 -12.64 -22.54
C LEU A 53 8.59 -14.12 -22.38
N SER A 54 9.25 -14.48 -21.28
CA SER A 54 9.60 -15.87 -20.98
C SER A 54 8.36 -16.75 -20.83
N LEU A 55 7.30 -16.24 -20.17
CA LEU A 55 6.03 -16.96 -20.05
C LEU A 55 5.43 -17.24 -21.45
N PHE A 56 5.40 -16.24 -22.32
CA PHE A 56 4.86 -16.39 -23.67
C PHE A 56 5.66 -17.39 -24.50
N ILE A 57 7.00 -17.27 -24.51
CA ILE A 57 7.90 -18.17 -25.25
C ILE A 57 7.75 -19.60 -24.75
N MET A 58 7.81 -19.81 -23.42
CA MET A 58 7.72 -21.14 -22.83
C MET A 58 6.37 -21.79 -23.06
N THR A 59 5.28 -21.02 -22.97
CA THR A 59 3.94 -21.52 -23.28
C THR A 59 3.84 -21.98 -24.73
N THR A 60 4.38 -21.21 -25.66
CA THR A 60 4.39 -21.57 -27.09
C THR A 60 5.18 -22.87 -27.32
N ILE A 61 6.38 -22.99 -26.71
CA ILE A 61 7.21 -24.19 -26.81
C ILE A 61 6.47 -25.41 -26.23
N TYR A 62 5.87 -25.28 -25.04
CA TYR A 62 5.15 -26.38 -24.40
C TYR A 62 3.95 -26.85 -25.21
N VAL A 63 3.18 -25.92 -25.80
CA VAL A 63 2.05 -26.26 -26.66
C VAL A 63 2.52 -27.03 -27.91
N VAL A 64 3.58 -26.56 -28.55
CA VAL A 64 4.15 -27.26 -29.74
C VAL A 64 4.67 -28.65 -29.38
N VAL A 65 5.44 -28.77 -28.30
CA VAL A 65 5.98 -30.06 -27.85
C VAL A 65 4.85 -31.03 -27.45
N ALA A 66 3.86 -30.57 -26.70
CA ALA A 66 2.71 -31.40 -26.33
C ALA A 66 1.92 -31.86 -27.55
N PHE A 67 1.70 -30.99 -28.52
CA PHE A 67 1.02 -31.33 -29.78
C PHE A 67 1.80 -32.39 -30.59
N VAL A 68 3.12 -32.25 -30.67
CA VAL A 68 3.98 -33.25 -31.37
C VAL A 68 3.95 -34.58 -30.63
N LEU A 69 4.03 -34.62 -29.29
CA LEU A 69 3.98 -35.86 -28.50
C LEU A 69 2.65 -36.57 -28.68
N VAL A 70 1.53 -35.89 -28.45
CA VAL A 70 0.18 -36.49 -28.55
C VAL A 70 -0.16 -36.87 -30.00
N GLY A 71 0.35 -36.14 -30.99
CA GLY A 71 0.11 -36.45 -32.39
C GLY A 71 0.91 -37.64 -32.97
N ASN A 72 1.97 -38.07 -32.28
CA ASN A 72 2.86 -39.12 -32.81
C ASN A 72 2.97 -40.37 -31.92
N LEU A 73 2.65 -40.26 -30.64
CA LEU A 73 2.70 -41.38 -29.69
C LEU A 73 1.31 -41.84 -29.28
N PRO A 74 1.04 -43.17 -29.21
CA PRO A 74 -0.21 -43.69 -28.66
C PRO A 74 -0.40 -43.27 -27.19
N LEU A 75 -1.64 -42.94 -26.81
CA LEU A 75 -1.96 -42.44 -25.47
C LEU A 75 -1.56 -43.44 -24.36
N GLU A 76 -1.70 -44.74 -24.60
CA GLU A 76 -1.34 -45.80 -23.64
C GLU A 76 0.17 -45.87 -23.38
N GLU A 77 0.99 -45.67 -24.40
CA GLU A 77 2.44 -45.55 -24.24
C GLU A 77 2.82 -44.26 -23.51
N LEU A 78 2.17 -43.15 -23.87
CA LEU A 78 2.46 -41.84 -23.27
C LEU A 78 2.13 -41.79 -21.77
N LYS A 79 1.11 -42.54 -21.30
CA LYS A 79 0.76 -42.64 -19.87
C LYS A 79 1.84 -43.30 -19.01
N THR A 80 2.59 -44.24 -19.56
CA THR A 80 3.60 -45.04 -18.84
C THR A 80 5.03 -44.59 -19.11
N ASP A 81 5.24 -43.76 -20.16
CA ASP A 81 6.56 -43.29 -20.56
C ASP A 81 7.05 -42.15 -19.68
N ILE A 82 8.09 -42.37 -18.92
CA ILE A 82 8.74 -41.36 -18.06
C ILE A 82 9.80 -40.51 -18.81
N LYS A 83 10.06 -40.79 -20.09
CA LYS A 83 11.04 -40.11 -20.93
C LYS A 83 10.49 -39.79 -22.33
N PRO A 84 9.32 -39.18 -22.46
CA PRO A 84 8.62 -39.01 -23.74
C PRO A 84 9.40 -38.19 -24.77
N ILE A 85 10.26 -37.27 -24.37
CA ILE A 85 11.14 -36.51 -25.27
C ILE A 85 12.19 -37.41 -25.94
N TYR A 86 12.76 -38.33 -25.19
CA TYR A 86 13.68 -39.33 -25.75
C TYR A 86 12.95 -40.26 -26.72
N THR A 87 11.78 -40.75 -26.34
CA THR A 87 10.98 -41.69 -27.15
C THR A 87 10.60 -41.07 -28.49
N ILE A 88 10.11 -39.84 -28.51
CA ILE A 88 9.78 -39.13 -29.77
C ILE A 88 11.04 -38.84 -30.61
N ALA A 89 12.15 -38.46 -29.98
CA ALA A 89 13.41 -38.18 -30.68
C ALA A 89 13.96 -39.46 -31.35
N HIS A 90 13.86 -40.61 -30.66
CA HIS A 90 14.24 -41.91 -31.17
C HIS A 90 13.32 -42.34 -32.32
N LEU A 91 12.02 -42.13 -32.21
CA LEU A 91 11.02 -42.47 -33.23
C LEU A 91 11.26 -41.69 -34.54
N LEU A 92 11.53 -40.38 -34.44
CA LEU A 92 11.68 -39.49 -35.60
C LEU A 92 13.08 -39.55 -36.24
N GLY A 93 14.12 -39.77 -35.45
CA GLY A 93 15.51 -39.65 -35.91
C GLY A 93 16.41 -40.81 -35.60
N GLY A 94 15.85 -41.95 -35.16
CA GLY A 94 16.59 -43.15 -34.84
C GLY A 94 17.51 -43.04 -33.64
N ASN A 95 18.40 -44.03 -33.47
CA ASN A 95 19.25 -44.15 -32.28
C ASN A 95 20.13 -42.91 -32.01
N VAL A 96 20.69 -42.31 -33.06
CA VAL A 96 21.63 -41.20 -32.92
C VAL A 96 20.94 -39.98 -32.28
N ILE A 97 19.76 -39.58 -32.80
CA ILE A 97 19.01 -38.44 -32.29
C ILE A 97 18.46 -38.75 -30.90
N GLY A 98 18.04 -40.00 -30.66
CA GLY A 98 17.63 -40.45 -29.32
C GLY A 98 18.76 -40.30 -28.28
N TYR A 99 19.98 -40.71 -28.58
CA TYR A 99 21.11 -40.54 -27.67
C TYR A 99 21.49 -39.07 -27.43
N ILE A 100 21.44 -38.25 -28.48
CA ILE A 100 21.67 -36.80 -28.33
C ILE A 100 20.61 -36.19 -27.39
N ALA A 101 19.34 -36.54 -27.57
CA ALA A 101 18.25 -36.05 -26.71
C ALA A 101 18.44 -36.53 -25.26
N ALA A 102 18.90 -37.77 -25.03
CA ALA A 102 19.19 -38.27 -23.70
C ALA A 102 20.33 -37.49 -23.02
N ILE A 103 21.44 -37.25 -23.70
CA ILE A 103 22.60 -36.52 -23.16
C ILE A 103 22.19 -35.07 -22.83
N VAL A 104 21.52 -34.39 -23.75
CA VAL A 104 21.03 -33.02 -23.52
C VAL A 104 20.04 -32.98 -22.34
N GLY A 105 19.14 -33.96 -22.26
CA GLY A 105 18.21 -34.13 -21.14
C GLY A 105 18.91 -34.23 -19.80
N VAL A 106 19.92 -35.11 -19.69
CA VAL A 106 20.69 -35.28 -18.45
C VAL A 106 21.42 -33.99 -18.05
N ILE A 107 22.09 -33.33 -18.99
CA ILE A 107 22.79 -32.06 -18.72
C ILE A 107 21.79 -30.99 -18.23
N THR A 108 20.63 -30.91 -18.86
CA THR A 108 19.57 -29.98 -18.49
C THR A 108 19.04 -30.25 -17.07
N LEU A 109 18.78 -31.52 -16.73
CA LEU A 109 18.32 -31.92 -15.40
C LEU A 109 19.34 -31.61 -14.31
N ILE A 110 20.64 -31.83 -14.56
CA ILE A 110 21.73 -31.47 -13.63
C ILE A 110 21.78 -29.98 -13.43
N SER A 111 21.68 -29.20 -14.49
CA SER A 111 21.64 -27.72 -14.42
C SER A 111 20.43 -27.22 -13.65
N MET A 112 19.25 -27.80 -13.89
CA MET A 112 18.02 -27.44 -13.14
C MET A 112 18.14 -27.79 -11.66
N ALA A 113 18.69 -28.98 -11.31
CA ALA A 113 18.90 -29.38 -9.92
C ALA A 113 19.83 -28.40 -9.20
N ASN A 114 20.96 -28.06 -9.83
CA ASN A 114 21.91 -27.08 -9.26
C ASN A 114 21.29 -25.70 -9.03
N SER A 115 20.58 -25.16 -10.03
CA SER A 115 19.90 -23.88 -9.89
C SER A 115 18.77 -23.92 -8.86
N GLY A 116 18.09 -25.07 -8.74
CA GLY A 116 17.06 -25.31 -7.73
C GLY A 116 17.60 -25.26 -6.31
N VAL A 117 18.71 -25.97 -6.05
CA VAL A 117 19.39 -25.94 -4.75
C VAL A 117 19.87 -24.54 -4.40
N LEU A 118 20.49 -23.85 -5.36
CA LEU A 118 20.97 -22.48 -5.17
C LEU A 118 19.83 -21.53 -4.76
N ALA A 119 18.71 -21.58 -5.45
CA ALA A 119 17.56 -20.75 -5.13
C ALA A 119 16.90 -21.15 -3.80
N ALA A 120 16.67 -22.45 -3.58
CA ALA A 120 15.97 -22.95 -2.39
C ALA A 120 16.76 -22.71 -1.10
N SER A 121 18.10 -22.80 -1.11
CA SER A 121 18.95 -22.57 0.06
C SER A 121 18.97 -21.10 0.53
N ARG A 122 18.65 -20.15 -0.36
CA ARG A 122 18.58 -18.71 0.00
C ARG A 122 17.42 -18.40 0.95
N PHE A 123 16.31 -19.12 0.87
CA PHE A 123 15.15 -18.86 1.74
C PHE A 123 15.43 -19.18 3.22
N PRO A 124 15.91 -20.38 3.61
CA PRO A 124 16.26 -20.65 5.00
C PRO A 124 17.38 -19.73 5.51
N PHE A 125 18.34 -19.39 4.65
CA PHE A 125 19.41 -18.44 4.99
C PHE A 125 18.85 -17.05 5.32
N ALA A 126 17.97 -16.50 4.49
CA ALA A 126 17.32 -15.23 4.73
C ALA A 126 16.46 -15.25 6.00
N MET A 127 15.70 -16.34 6.21
CA MET A 127 14.90 -16.52 7.43
C MET A 127 15.77 -16.57 8.70
N ALA A 128 16.97 -17.16 8.62
CA ALA A 128 17.90 -17.21 9.74
C ALA A 128 18.52 -15.82 10.04
N ILE A 129 18.84 -15.02 9.02
CA ILE A 129 19.26 -13.61 9.19
C ILE A 129 18.16 -12.82 9.90
N ASP A 130 16.90 -13.13 9.58
CA ASP A 130 15.72 -12.50 10.16
C ASP A 130 15.34 -13.02 11.56
N LYS A 131 16.17 -13.90 12.13
CA LYS A 131 15.93 -14.58 13.42
C LYS A 131 14.63 -15.39 13.48
N LEU A 132 14.14 -15.86 12.33
CA LEU A 132 13.00 -16.77 12.22
C LEU A 132 13.45 -18.23 12.26
N LEU A 133 14.74 -18.49 12.05
CA LEU A 133 15.40 -19.81 12.16
C LEU A 133 16.67 -19.67 13.00
N PRO A 134 17.23 -20.78 13.50
CA PRO A 134 18.43 -20.76 14.33
C PRO A 134 19.62 -20.06 13.68
N ASP A 135 20.39 -19.30 14.44
CA ASP A 135 21.52 -18.47 13.98
C ASP A 135 22.64 -19.24 13.27
N PHE A 136 22.81 -20.55 13.54
CA PHE A 136 23.82 -21.35 12.84
C PHE A 136 23.57 -21.45 11.33
N MET A 137 22.31 -21.29 10.89
CA MET A 137 21.92 -21.30 9.48
C MET A 137 22.25 -19.98 8.76
N SER A 138 22.49 -18.88 9.49
CA SER A 138 22.90 -17.59 8.92
C SER A 138 24.41 -17.48 8.65
N LYS A 139 25.21 -18.47 9.09
CA LYS A 139 26.66 -18.44 8.96
C LYS A 139 27.12 -18.66 7.52
N ILE A 140 27.95 -17.75 7.03
CA ILE A 140 28.61 -17.85 5.73
C ILE A 140 30.01 -18.48 5.94
N HIS A 141 30.33 -19.45 5.11
CA HIS A 141 31.65 -20.10 5.16
C HIS A 141 32.72 -19.16 4.61
N THR A 142 33.78 -18.90 5.39
CA THR A 142 34.82 -17.89 5.07
C THR A 142 35.57 -18.14 3.76
N LYS A 143 35.78 -19.40 3.38
CA LYS A 143 36.52 -19.77 2.15
C LYS A 143 35.63 -19.70 0.91
N TYR A 144 34.39 -20.16 1.00
CA TYR A 144 33.51 -20.30 -0.17
C TYR A 144 32.52 -19.14 -0.32
N LEU A 145 32.42 -18.27 0.67
CA LEU A 145 31.50 -17.13 0.72
C LEU A 145 30.02 -17.53 0.46
N THR A 146 29.66 -18.75 0.86
CA THR A 146 28.34 -19.33 0.67
C THR A 146 27.79 -19.89 1.99
N PRO A 147 26.46 -19.96 2.17
CA PRO A 147 25.83 -20.51 3.37
C PRO A 147 25.81 -22.06 3.30
N VAL A 148 26.96 -22.70 3.50
CA VAL A 148 27.14 -24.16 3.34
C VAL A 148 26.15 -24.96 4.16
N VAL A 149 25.81 -24.53 5.37
CA VAL A 149 24.89 -25.24 6.26
C VAL A 149 23.48 -25.31 5.65
N THR A 150 22.95 -24.20 5.16
CA THR A 150 21.63 -24.14 4.54
C THR A 150 21.58 -24.90 3.22
N ILE A 151 22.68 -24.88 2.44
CA ILE A 151 22.81 -25.68 1.21
C ILE A 151 22.77 -27.18 1.56
N ALA A 152 23.57 -27.63 2.54
CA ALA A 152 23.60 -29.03 2.96
C ALA A 152 22.25 -29.52 3.49
N MET A 153 21.56 -28.71 4.32
CA MET A 153 20.22 -29.02 4.81
C MET A 153 19.21 -29.11 3.67
N THR A 154 19.26 -28.18 2.72
CA THR A 154 18.36 -28.19 1.54
C THR A 154 18.60 -29.47 0.71
N CYS A 155 19.84 -29.82 0.44
CA CYS A 155 20.18 -31.05 -0.25
C CYS A 155 19.70 -32.29 0.51
N PHE A 156 19.86 -32.33 1.82
CA PHE A 156 19.41 -33.44 2.65
C PHE A 156 17.88 -33.61 2.59
N VAL A 157 17.11 -32.52 2.74
CA VAL A 157 15.66 -32.58 2.62
C VAL A 157 15.22 -33.00 1.23
N MET A 158 15.87 -32.49 0.17
CA MET A 158 15.59 -32.92 -1.21
C MET A 158 15.86 -34.42 -1.41
N ALA A 159 16.98 -34.94 -0.90
CA ALA A 159 17.31 -36.37 -0.98
C ALA A 159 16.26 -37.24 -0.27
N MET A 160 15.82 -36.82 0.93
CA MET A 160 14.75 -37.50 1.66
C MET A 160 13.44 -37.53 0.87
N VAL A 161 13.03 -36.42 0.29
CA VAL A 161 11.80 -36.34 -0.53
C VAL A 161 11.88 -37.29 -1.73
N ILE A 162 13.04 -37.34 -2.44
CA ILE A 162 13.24 -38.21 -3.60
C ILE A 162 13.22 -39.69 -3.21
N LEU A 163 13.75 -40.05 -2.03
CA LEU A 163 13.80 -41.43 -1.57
C LEU A 163 12.44 -41.99 -1.14
N PHE A 164 11.56 -41.14 -0.61
CA PHE A 164 10.28 -41.57 -0.03
C PHE A 164 9.07 -41.32 -0.89
N LEU A 165 9.15 -40.47 -1.92
CA LEU A 165 8.02 -40.11 -2.76
C LEU A 165 8.26 -40.44 -4.24
N ASP A 166 7.21 -40.89 -4.90
CA ASP A 166 7.22 -41.12 -6.36
C ASP A 166 7.20 -39.77 -7.10
N VAL A 167 7.73 -39.77 -8.32
CA VAL A 167 7.83 -38.57 -9.18
C VAL A 167 6.48 -37.85 -9.35
N GLU A 168 5.39 -38.60 -9.53
CA GLU A 168 4.05 -38.06 -9.69
C GLU A 168 3.58 -37.32 -8.41
N LYS A 169 3.80 -37.92 -7.24
CA LYS A 169 3.48 -37.33 -5.94
C LYS A 169 4.30 -36.08 -5.69
N ILE A 170 5.61 -36.12 -6.02
CA ILE A 170 6.49 -34.93 -5.93
C ILE A 170 5.98 -33.81 -6.81
N ALA A 171 5.62 -34.12 -8.07
CA ALA A 171 5.13 -33.13 -9.02
C ALA A 171 3.79 -32.50 -8.56
N LYS A 172 2.83 -33.30 -8.06
CA LYS A 172 1.58 -32.81 -7.50
C LYS A 172 1.80 -31.90 -6.28
N LEU A 173 2.68 -32.31 -5.38
CA LEU A 173 3.03 -31.54 -4.19
C LEU A 173 3.71 -30.21 -4.57
N ALA A 174 4.68 -30.25 -5.47
CA ALA A 174 5.36 -29.05 -5.95
C ALA A 174 4.40 -28.09 -6.67
N SER A 175 3.48 -28.61 -7.50
CA SER A 175 2.43 -27.79 -8.13
C SER A 175 1.54 -27.11 -7.10
N ALA A 176 1.13 -27.82 -6.07
CA ALA A 176 0.31 -27.27 -5.00
C ALA A 176 1.03 -26.15 -4.24
N PHE A 177 2.33 -26.31 -3.96
CA PHE A 177 3.14 -25.25 -3.37
C PHE A 177 3.25 -24.01 -4.28
N MET A 178 3.43 -24.22 -5.57
CA MET A 178 3.52 -23.12 -6.53
C MET A 178 2.21 -22.35 -6.60
N VAL A 179 1.07 -23.03 -6.65
CA VAL A 179 -0.24 -22.40 -6.64
C VAL A 179 -0.47 -21.61 -5.35
N MET A 180 -0.09 -22.19 -4.19
CA MET A 180 -0.15 -21.49 -2.91
C MET A 180 0.71 -20.24 -2.90
N MET A 181 1.94 -20.30 -3.44
CA MET A 181 2.82 -19.13 -3.56
C MET A 181 2.20 -18.04 -4.44
N PHE A 182 1.54 -18.38 -5.55
CA PHE A 182 0.84 -17.40 -6.39
C PHE A 182 -0.36 -16.77 -5.68
N ILE A 183 -1.12 -17.55 -4.88
CA ILE A 183 -2.18 -17.01 -4.03
C ILE A 183 -1.61 -15.97 -3.06
N LEU A 184 -0.51 -16.31 -2.35
CA LEU A 184 0.12 -15.41 -1.39
C LEU A 184 0.69 -14.15 -2.06
N VAL A 185 1.31 -14.27 -3.23
CA VAL A 185 1.82 -13.09 -3.98
C VAL A 185 0.68 -12.15 -4.37
N ASN A 186 -0.45 -12.68 -4.86
CA ASN A 186 -1.62 -11.85 -5.16
C ASN A 186 -2.18 -11.17 -3.90
N ALA A 187 -2.24 -11.89 -2.77
CA ALA A 187 -2.64 -11.32 -1.49
C ALA A 187 -1.66 -10.22 -1.02
N CYS A 188 -0.35 -10.43 -1.16
CA CYS A 188 0.67 -9.43 -0.85
C CYS A 188 0.51 -8.16 -1.71
N VAL A 189 0.18 -8.29 -3.00
CA VAL A 189 -0.07 -7.11 -3.87
C VAL A 189 -1.26 -6.30 -3.36
N ILE A 190 -2.35 -6.98 -2.95
CA ILE A 190 -3.51 -6.29 -2.36
C ILE A 190 -3.08 -5.55 -1.08
N VAL A 191 -2.41 -6.25 -0.17
CA VAL A 191 -1.95 -5.68 1.10
C VAL A 191 -1.05 -4.46 0.88
N LEU A 192 -0.04 -4.56 0.01
CA LEU A 192 0.89 -3.48 -0.26
C LEU A 192 0.21 -2.26 -0.90
N ARG A 193 -0.75 -2.47 -1.80
CA ARG A 193 -1.50 -1.38 -2.43
C ARG A 193 -2.47 -0.70 -1.47
N GLU A 194 -3.16 -1.49 -0.63
CA GLU A 194 -4.11 -0.96 0.35
C GLU A 194 -3.42 -0.27 1.53
N THR A 195 -2.19 -0.67 1.87
CA THR A 195 -1.40 -0.05 2.95
C THR A 195 -0.90 1.33 2.56
N SER A 196 -0.80 1.63 1.25
CA SER A 196 -0.36 2.93 0.70
C SER A 196 0.93 3.46 1.33
N ALA A 197 1.89 2.57 1.63
CA ALA A 197 3.19 2.96 2.17
C ALA A 197 3.90 3.89 1.18
N GLN A 198 4.49 4.98 1.68
CA GLN A 198 5.14 6.03 0.86
C GLN A 198 6.26 5.45 -0.02
N TRP A 199 7.01 4.47 0.49
CA TRP A 199 8.11 3.81 -0.22
C TRP A 199 7.64 2.78 -1.26
N TYR A 200 6.37 2.35 -1.22
CA TYR A 200 5.82 1.42 -2.18
C TYR A 200 5.32 2.14 -3.44
N ALA A 201 6.23 2.46 -4.34
CA ALA A 201 5.93 3.10 -5.62
C ALA A 201 6.34 2.20 -6.81
N PRO A 202 5.60 1.08 -7.07
CA PRO A 202 5.96 0.17 -8.14
C PRO A 202 5.79 0.85 -9.51
N PRO A 203 6.79 0.75 -10.41
CA PRO A 203 6.73 1.32 -11.76
C PRO A 203 5.69 0.62 -12.64
N TYR A 204 5.45 -0.67 -12.39
CA TYR A 204 4.40 -1.44 -13.06
C TYR A 204 3.21 -1.64 -12.14
N LYS A 205 2.04 -1.20 -12.58
CA LYS A 205 0.77 -1.43 -11.89
C LYS A 205 -0.10 -2.33 -12.75
N SER A 206 -0.48 -3.51 -12.22
CA SER A 206 -1.37 -4.42 -12.94
C SER A 206 -2.70 -3.72 -13.28
N PRO A 207 -3.20 -3.87 -14.51
CA PRO A 207 -4.50 -3.35 -14.89
C PRO A 207 -5.63 -4.05 -14.13
N LEU A 208 -6.83 -3.46 -14.14
CA LEU A 208 -8.04 -4.03 -13.53
C LEU A 208 -7.91 -4.42 -12.05
N TYR A 209 -7.07 -3.73 -11.30
CA TYR A 209 -6.99 -3.91 -9.86
C TYR A 209 -8.32 -3.55 -9.19
N PRO A 210 -8.84 -4.30 -8.18
CA PRO A 210 -8.27 -5.52 -7.56
C PRO A 210 -8.74 -6.84 -8.21
N PHE A 211 -9.54 -6.79 -9.29
CA PHE A 211 -10.20 -7.97 -9.85
C PHE A 211 -9.24 -9.07 -10.32
N VAL A 212 -8.10 -8.69 -10.92
CA VAL A 212 -7.08 -9.66 -11.37
C VAL A 212 -6.51 -10.44 -10.18
N GLN A 213 -6.21 -9.76 -9.07
CA GLN A 213 -5.67 -10.39 -7.87
C GLN A 213 -6.71 -11.30 -7.20
N LEU A 214 -7.96 -10.84 -7.09
CA LEU A 214 -9.05 -11.64 -6.54
C LEU A 214 -9.34 -12.88 -7.40
N PHE A 215 -9.31 -12.74 -8.72
CA PHE A 215 -9.42 -13.87 -9.64
C PHE A 215 -8.25 -14.84 -9.49
N GLY A 216 -7.02 -14.32 -9.37
CA GLY A 216 -5.81 -15.14 -9.13
C GLY A 216 -5.90 -15.93 -7.83
N ILE A 217 -6.41 -15.34 -6.75
CA ILE A 217 -6.63 -16.01 -5.46
C ILE A 217 -7.74 -17.07 -5.60
N GLY A 218 -8.89 -16.69 -6.14
CA GLY A 218 -10.05 -17.58 -6.27
C GLY A 218 -9.78 -18.78 -7.17
N SER A 219 -9.18 -18.56 -8.35
CA SER A 219 -8.78 -19.64 -9.26
C SER A 219 -7.68 -20.51 -8.65
N GLY A 220 -6.72 -19.93 -7.94
CA GLY A 220 -5.70 -20.68 -7.23
C GLY A 220 -6.29 -21.61 -6.16
N ILE A 221 -7.23 -21.15 -5.35
CA ILE A 221 -7.92 -21.97 -4.35
C ILE A 221 -8.69 -23.11 -5.05
N ALA A 222 -9.40 -22.83 -6.13
CA ALA A 222 -10.10 -23.85 -6.90
C ALA A 222 -9.13 -24.92 -7.45
N LEU A 223 -8.00 -24.51 -8.00
CA LEU A 223 -6.96 -25.43 -8.50
C LEU A 223 -6.36 -26.28 -7.38
N LEU A 224 -6.11 -25.72 -6.19
CA LEU A 224 -5.64 -26.51 -5.03
C LEU A 224 -6.61 -27.60 -4.63
N ILE A 225 -7.91 -27.31 -4.63
CA ILE A 225 -8.95 -28.30 -4.33
C ILE A 225 -8.96 -29.41 -5.39
N LEU A 226 -8.81 -29.06 -6.67
CA LEU A 226 -8.83 -29.99 -7.79
C LEU A 226 -7.56 -30.87 -7.88
N LEU A 227 -6.43 -30.48 -7.27
CA LEU A 227 -5.24 -31.32 -7.17
C LEU A 227 -5.43 -32.55 -6.28
N GLY A 228 -6.47 -32.55 -5.45
CA GLY A 228 -6.84 -33.66 -4.57
C GLY A 228 -6.42 -33.46 -3.11
N LEU A 229 -6.90 -34.36 -2.26
CA LEU A 229 -6.73 -34.25 -0.80
C LEU A 229 -5.27 -34.45 -0.34
N GLY A 230 -4.49 -35.27 -1.00
CA GLY A 230 -3.10 -35.56 -0.60
C GLY A 230 -2.22 -34.30 -0.55
N PRO A 231 -2.06 -33.56 -1.66
CA PRO A 231 -1.33 -32.32 -1.69
C PRO A 231 -1.88 -31.26 -0.73
N LEU A 232 -3.21 -31.19 -0.55
CA LEU A 232 -3.85 -30.25 0.37
C LEU A 232 -3.47 -30.53 1.83
N ILE A 233 -3.53 -31.78 2.25
CA ILE A 233 -3.11 -32.20 3.61
C ILE A 233 -1.63 -31.89 3.84
N ALA A 234 -0.78 -32.15 2.85
CA ALA A 234 0.65 -31.85 2.95
C ALA A 234 0.93 -30.34 3.12
N ILE A 235 0.23 -29.48 2.39
CA ILE A 235 0.33 -28.02 2.55
C ILE A 235 -0.12 -27.60 3.96
N ILE A 236 -1.25 -28.11 4.45
CA ILE A 236 -1.75 -27.81 5.79
C ILE A 236 -0.74 -28.27 6.86
N ALA A 237 -0.17 -29.48 6.71
CA ALA A 237 0.85 -29.99 7.64
C ALA A 237 2.09 -29.10 7.68
N ILE A 238 2.59 -28.66 6.53
CA ILE A 238 3.75 -27.77 6.45
C ILE A 238 3.41 -26.38 7.00
N PHE A 239 2.18 -25.87 6.75
CA PHE A 239 1.74 -24.61 7.34
C PHE A 239 1.71 -24.68 8.87
N ILE A 240 1.18 -25.76 9.45
CA ILE A 240 1.14 -25.97 10.91
C ILE A 240 2.58 -26.06 11.45
N LEU A 241 3.48 -26.79 10.77
CA LEU A 241 4.89 -26.86 11.14
C LEU A 241 5.55 -25.47 11.09
N GLY A 242 5.27 -24.69 10.06
CA GLY A 242 5.76 -23.30 9.92
C GLY A 242 5.26 -22.38 11.05
N VAL A 243 3.99 -22.49 11.41
CA VAL A 243 3.40 -21.76 12.54
C VAL A 243 4.07 -22.17 13.86
N PHE A 244 4.33 -23.45 14.09
CA PHE A 244 5.04 -23.94 15.26
C PHE A 244 6.48 -23.40 15.34
N ILE A 245 7.23 -23.44 14.24
CA ILE A 245 8.57 -22.86 14.15
C ILE A 245 8.54 -21.36 14.43
N TYR A 246 7.56 -20.65 13.89
CA TYR A 246 7.38 -19.21 14.12
C TYR A 246 7.14 -18.91 15.61
N PHE A 247 6.28 -19.67 16.29
CA PHE A 247 6.04 -19.47 17.73
C PHE A 247 7.26 -19.79 18.59
N TYR A 248 8.12 -20.72 18.13
CA TYR A 248 9.30 -21.11 18.90
C TYR A 248 10.49 -20.15 18.69
N PHE A 249 10.79 -19.80 17.43
CA PHE A 249 11.94 -18.95 17.07
C PHE A 249 11.56 -17.50 16.79
N GLY A 250 10.37 -17.24 16.28
CA GLY A 250 9.95 -15.91 15.84
C GLY A 250 9.53 -14.94 16.95
N LYS A 251 9.52 -15.38 18.23
CA LYS A 251 9.15 -14.50 19.37
C LYS A 251 10.08 -13.31 19.53
N ASP A 252 11.36 -13.51 19.24
CA ASP A 252 12.42 -12.51 19.39
C ASP A 252 12.74 -11.80 18.05
N ALA A 253 11.99 -12.15 16.99
CA ALA A 253 12.13 -11.49 15.72
C ALA A 253 11.73 -10.01 15.86
N THR A 254 12.70 -9.13 15.66
CA THR A 254 12.52 -7.67 15.73
C THR A 254 11.74 -7.14 14.53
N ARG A 255 11.37 -7.98 13.56
CA ARG A 255 10.61 -7.59 12.38
C ARG A 255 9.16 -7.29 12.72
N THR A 256 8.83 -6.04 12.61
CA THR A 256 7.46 -5.59 12.43
C THR A 256 7.15 -5.68 10.93
N GLY A 257 6.09 -6.39 10.55
CA GLY A 257 5.67 -6.45 9.16
C GLY A 257 5.13 -5.11 8.65
N ILE A 258 5.02 -4.97 7.33
CA ILE A 258 4.38 -3.82 6.66
C ILE A 258 2.92 -3.66 7.09
N LEU A 259 2.25 -4.76 7.41
CA LEU A 259 0.96 -4.75 8.09
C LEU A 259 1.18 -4.20 9.49
N ARG A 260 0.86 -2.94 9.64
CA ARG A 260 0.82 -2.25 10.92
C ARG A 260 0.00 -3.07 11.88
N LYS A 261 0.48 -3.21 13.12
CA LYS A 261 -0.11 -4.08 14.15
C LYS A 261 -1.62 -3.97 14.12
N TYR A 262 -2.27 -5.12 13.98
CA TYR A 262 -3.72 -5.25 14.07
C TYR A 262 -4.20 -4.53 15.33
N GLY A 263 -4.99 -3.49 15.16
CA GLY A 263 -5.44 -2.65 16.27
C GLY A 263 -5.03 -1.19 16.20
N HIS A 264 -4.01 -0.82 15.41
CA HIS A 264 -3.66 0.58 15.30
C HIS A 264 -4.61 1.37 14.40
N ARG A 265 -5.19 0.80 13.30
CA ARG A 265 -5.92 1.63 12.34
C ARG A 265 -6.92 0.94 11.40
N PRO A 266 -7.53 -0.22 11.67
CA PRO A 266 -8.62 -0.67 10.81
C PRO A 266 -9.78 0.32 10.92
N ALA A 267 -10.47 0.56 9.81
CA ALA A 267 -11.69 1.39 9.80
C ALA A 267 -12.70 0.93 10.87
N LEU A 268 -12.76 -0.37 11.14
CA LEU A 268 -13.52 -0.98 12.25
C LEU A 268 -13.13 -0.49 13.64
N TYR A 269 -11.87 -0.09 13.89
CA TYR A 269 -11.45 0.39 15.20
C TYR A 269 -12.01 1.78 15.53
N LEU A 270 -12.33 2.57 14.53
CA LEU A 270 -12.99 3.87 14.73
C LEU A 270 -14.40 3.72 15.35
N PHE A 271 -15.02 2.54 15.20
CA PHE A 271 -16.33 2.22 15.82
C PHE A 271 -16.20 1.74 17.25
N TYR A 272 -15.11 1.07 17.58
CA TYR A 272 -14.84 0.53 18.92
C TYR A 272 -14.02 1.49 19.78
N LYS A 273 -14.29 2.80 19.73
CA LYS A 273 -13.72 3.72 20.71
C LYS A 273 -14.25 3.35 22.10
N ARG A 274 -13.61 2.39 22.73
CA ARG A 274 -13.81 2.10 24.15
C ARG A 274 -13.34 3.33 24.92
N LYS A 275 -14.28 4.12 25.42
CA LYS A 275 -14.01 5.16 26.41
C LYS A 275 -13.09 4.57 27.50
N GLY A 276 -11.91 5.12 27.65
CA GLY A 276 -11.16 5.02 28.90
C GLY A 276 -10.04 3.99 29.01
N LYS A 277 -9.49 3.40 27.95
CA LYS A 277 -8.14 2.83 28.02
C LYS A 277 -7.22 3.69 27.16
N GLU A 278 -6.39 4.48 27.81
CA GLU A 278 -5.14 4.94 27.23
C GLU A 278 -4.43 3.71 26.68
N ILE A 279 -4.23 3.70 25.37
CA ILE A 279 -3.40 2.68 24.75
C ILE A 279 -2.00 3.04 25.24
N THR A 280 -1.51 2.27 26.22
CA THR A 280 -0.12 2.36 26.65
C THR A 280 0.71 2.00 25.43
N TYR A 281 1.20 2.99 24.73
CA TYR A 281 2.18 2.82 23.67
C TYR A 281 3.39 2.16 24.31
N ARG A 282 3.61 0.91 23.94
CA ARG A 282 4.80 0.19 24.37
C ARG A 282 6.00 0.95 23.82
N ASN A 283 6.88 1.39 24.70
CA ASN A 283 8.13 2.11 24.52
C ASN A 283 9.02 1.63 23.36
N ASN A 284 8.58 1.80 22.11
CA ASN A 284 9.46 2.07 21.00
C ASN A 284 9.34 3.58 20.72
N GLN A 285 9.27 4.34 21.81
CA GLN A 285 9.47 5.77 21.75
C GLN A 285 10.79 6.00 21.04
N SER A 286 10.65 6.52 19.82
CA SER A 286 11.46 7.67 19.49
C SER A 286 12.93 7.46 19.13
N GLU A 287 13.31 6.44 18.38
CA GLU A 287 14.55 6.60 17.57
C GLU A 287 14.41 7.80 16.62
N VAL A 288 13.21 8.02 16.06
CA VAL A 288 12.94 9.14 15.15
C VAL A 288 12.99 10.48 15.85
N LEU A 289 12.41 10.58 17.05
CA LEU A 289 12.32 11.85 17.78
C LEU A 289 13.55 12.14 18.62
N GLN A 290 14.32 11.13 18.99
CA GLN A 290 15.66 11.36 19.57
C GLN A 290 16.58 12.14 18.63
N ASN A 291 16.44 11.93 17.31
CA ASN A 291 17.19 12.70 16.30
C ASN A 291 16.64 14.12 16.09
N LEU A 292 15.41 14.39 16.52
CA LEU A 292 14.76 15.70 16.49
C LEU A 292 14.73 16.38 17.87
N ASP A 293 15.20 15.71 18.94
CA ASP A 293 15.16 16.22 20.31
C ASP A 293 16.00 17.51 20.41
N GLY A 294 15.36 18.57 20.86
CA GLY A 294 15.96 19.91 20.95
C GLY A 294 15.93 20.75 19.66
N LYS A 295 15.49 20.20 18.52
CA LYS A 295 15.36 20.94 17.25
C LYS A 295 13.94 21.41 16.97
N LEU A 296 12.94 20.78 17.61
CA LEU A 296 11.52 21.15 17.41
C LEU A 296 11.17 22.42 18.18
N ALA A 297 10.40 23.28 17.54
CA ALA A 297 9.86 24.48 18.18
C ALA A 297 8.85 24.11 19.28
N SER A 298 9.20 24.28 20.54
CA SER A 298 8.25 24.18 21.63
C SER A 298 7.18 25.26 21.48
N ASN A 299 5.90 24.90 21.62
CA ASN A 299 4.75 25.80 21.47
C ASN A 299 4.57 26.39 20.06
N ALA A 300 4.84 25.60 19.00
CA ALA A 300 4.47 25.98 17.65
C ALA A 300 2.93 26.15 17.56
N GLY A 301 2.45 27.25 16.97
CA GLY A 301 1.01 27.43 16.77
C GLY A 301 0.45 26.43 15.75
N VAL A 302 1.24 26.08 14.71
CA VAL A 302 0.86 25.15 13.66
C VAL A 302 2.00 24.20 13.35
N VAL A 303 1.66 22.92 13.16
CA VAL A 303 2.56 21.91 12.62
C VAL A 303 2.12 21.52 11.21
N VAL A 304 3.08 21.50 10.27
CA VAL A 304 2.86 21.16 8.86
C VAL A 304 3.73 19.96 8.49
N PRO A 305 3.20 18.73 8.55
CA PRO A 305 3.91 17.57 8.03
C PRO A 305 3.85 17.54 6.50
N LEU A 306 5.02 17.48 5.85
CA LEU A 306 5.19 17.33 4.41
C LEU A 306 5.56 15.88 4.10
N LEU A 307 4.75 15.22 3.28
CA LEU A 307 4.90 13.80 2.95
C LEU A 307 5.52 13.57 1.55
N GLY A 308 5.85 14.66 0.84
CA GLY A 308 6.46 14.62 -0.50
C GLY A 308 5.48 14.36 -1.65
N ASN A 309 4.18 14.34 -1.37
CA ASN A 309 3.10 14.16 -2.36
C ASN A 309 2.27 15.43 -2.58
N GLU A 310 2.67 16.53 -1.97
CA GLU A 310 1.97 17.80 -2.05
C GLU A 310 2.17 18.44 -3.43
N THR A 311 1.10 19.01 -4.00
CA THR A 311 1.15 19.75 -5.27
C THR A 311 2.01 20.99 -5.11
N SER A 312 1.87 21.70 -3.98
CA SER A 312 2.66 22.87 -3.61
C SER A 312 2.88 22.89 -2.10
N PRO A 313 4.06 22.44 -1.62
CA PRO A 313 4.40 22.52 -0.21
C PRO A 313 4.37 23.95 0.33
N GLU A 314 4.80 24.93 -0.48
CA GLU A 314 4.80 26.34 -0.11
C GLU A 314 3.38 26.85 0.17
N MET A 315 2.44 26.52 -0.70
CA MET A 315 1.04 26.93 -0.52
C MET A 315 0.41 26.31 0.72
N LEU A 316 0.78 25.06 1.04
CA LEU A 316 0.34 24.39 2.25
C LEU A 316 0.85 25.13 3.51
N VAL A 317 2.12 25.56 3.48
CA VAL A 317 2.73 26.32 4.59
C VAL A 317 2.12 27.73 4.67
N GLU A 318 1.81 28.38 3.55
CA GLU A 318 1.10 29.68 3.55
C GLU A 318 -0.31 29.57 4.16
N ILE A 319 -1.06 28.53 3.82
CA ILE A 319 -2.38 28.28 4.43
C ILE A 319 -2.24 28.03 5.94
N ALA A 320 -1.21 27.30 6.35
CA ALA A 320 -0.90 27.08 7.75
C ALA A 320 -0.58 28.40 8.47
N ALA A 321 0.21 29.27 7.84
CA ALA A 321 0.50 30.62 8.34
C ALA A 321 -0.77 31.47 8.48
N ALA A 322 -1.66 31.41 7.50
CA ALA A 322 -2.92 32.13 7.51
C ALA A 322 -3.88 31.69 8.64
N ILE A 323 -3.82 30.40 9.02
CA ILE A 323 -4.61 29.84 10.13
C ILE A 323 -3.98 30.18 11.49
N ASN A 324 -2.65 30.31 11.55
CA ASN A 324 -1.88 30.43 12.78
C ASN A 324 -2.32 31.63 13.65
N LYS A 325 -2.36 31.39 14.96
CA LYS A 325 -2.58 32.45 15.95
C LYS A 325 -1.30 32.86 16.68
N ARG A 326 -0.31 31.98 16.66
CA ARG A 326 1.01 32.15 17.29
C ARG A 326 2.04 32.45 16.22
N ASP A 327 3.17 32.99 16.61
CA ASP A 327 4.18 33.42 15.61
C ASP A 327 4.91 32.26 14.96
N LYS A 328 5.07 31.10 15.65
CA LYS A 328 5.91 30.01 15.17
C LYS A 328 5.13 28.93 14.41
N ILE A 329 5.70 28.49 13.30
CA ILE A 329 5.23 27.38 12.47
C ILE A 329 6.33 26.32 12.42
N GLN A 330 6.00 25.07 12.74
CA GLN A 330 6.90 23.94 12.60
C GLN A 330 6.55 23.16 11.34
N THR A 331 7.45 23.14 10.38
CA THR A 331 7.33 22.33 9.17
C THR A 331 8.26 21.13 9.28
N VAL A 332 7.75 19.91 9.05
CA VAL A 332 8.54 18.69 9.14
C VAL A 332 8.36 17.87 7.87
N ASN A 333 9.44 17.66 7.11
CA ASN A 333 9.42 16.72 5.99
C ASN A 333 9.57 15.29 6.54
N ILE A 334 8.56 14.46 6.33
CA ILE A 334 8.53 13.09 6.86
C ILE A 334 8.75 12.10 5.72
N THR A 335 9.83 11.33 5.80
CA THR A 335 10.16 10.24 4.88
C THR A 335 9.91 8.90 5.54
N GLU A 336 8.97 8.12 5.01
CA GLU A 336 8.70 6.76 5.49
C GLU A 336 9.65 5.77 4.81
N VAL A 337 10.31 4.94 5.63
CA VAL A 337 11.20 3.87 5.17
C VAL A 337 10.71 2.51 5.67
N PRO A 338 11.08 1.40 4.98
CA PRO A 338 10.74 0.06 5.46
C PRO A 338 11.33 -0.22 6.84
N ASN A 339 10.63 -0.99 7.66
CA ASN A 339 11.06 -1.36 9.02
C ASN A 339 12.42 -2.08 9.11
N GLN A 340 12.96 -2.50 7.97
CA GLN A 340 14.26 -3.16 7.85
C GLN A 340 15.42 -2.17 7.69
N THR A 341 15.12 -0.90 7.49
CA THR A 341 16.12 0.16 7.30
C THR A 341 16.47 0.73 8.67
N PHE A 342 17.78 0.81 8.96
CA PHE A 342 18.25 1.50 10.16
C PHE A 342 18.06 3.00 9.97
N LEU A 343 17.34 3.65 10.87
CA LEU A 343 17.04 5.08 10.79
C LEU A 343 18.32 5.93 10.85
N ASP A 344 19.30 5.51 11.66
CA ASP A 344 20.60 6.20 11.83
C ASP A 344 21.44 6.24 10.55
N ALA A 345 21.27 5.25 9.66
CA ALA A 345 21.96 5.20 8.38
C ALA A 345 21.36 6.10 7.30
N MET A 346 20.16 6.65 7.55
CA MET A 346 19.38 7.46 6.62
C MET A 346 19.27 8.91 7.09
N VAL A 347 20.34 9.48 7.66
CA VAL A 347 20.38 10.92 7.94
C VAL A 347 20.19 11.67 6.63
N ALA A 348 19.17 12.48 6.60
CA ALA A 348 18.44 12.95 5.44
C ALA A 348 19.15 14.06 4.66
N GLU A 349 20.34 13.84 4.16
CA GLU A 349 20.95 14.71 3.15
C GLU A 349 20.51 14.28 1.74
N SER A 350 19.21 14.45 1.46
CA SER A 350 18.74 14.30 0.09
C SER A 350 18.72 15.66 -0.61
N PRO A 351 19.26 15.79 -1.85
CA PRO A 351 19.18 17.04 -2.62
C PRO A 351 17.75 17.59 -2.77
N LYS A 352 16.74 16.72 -2.72
CA LYS A 352 15.33 17.11 -2.75
C LYS A 352 14.90 17.81 -1.47
N ILE A 353 15.32 17.30 -0.31
CA ILE A 353 14.99 17.88 1.00
C ILE A 353 15.68 19.24 1.13
N ASN A 354 16.95 19.35 0.79
CA ASN A 354 17.70 20.62 0.82
C ASN A 354 17.07 21.67 -0.13
N SER A 355 16.58 21.23 -1.29
CA SER A 355 15.84 22.12 -2.20
C SER A 355 14.50 22.59 -1.61
N LEU A 356 13.80 21.71 -0.93
CA LEU A 356 12.53 22.01 -0.26
C LEU A 356 12.76 22.98 0.91
N GLU A 357 13.73 22.71 1.76
CA GLU A 357 14.12 23.57 2.87
C GLU A 357 14.45 24.98 2.39
N ARG A 358 15.28 25.10 1.33
CA ARG A 358 15.59 26.42 0.74
C ARG A 358 14.35 27.15 0.25
N ARG A 359 13.39 26.47 -0.38
CA ARG A 359 12.15 27.10 -0.87
C ARG A 359 11.26 27.57 0.28
N ILE A 360 11.13 26.75 1.34
CA ILE A 360 10.37 27.12 2.55
C ILE A 360 11.06 28.29 3.28
N SER A 361 12.40 28.28 3.37
CA SER A 361 13.15 29.39 3.97
C SER A 361 13.00 30.70 3.17
N GLN A 362 12.98 30.62 1.84
CA GLN A 362 12.70 31.80 1.00
C GLN A 362 11.29 32.32 1.19
N LEU A 363 10.29 31.43 1.33
CA LEU A 363 8.93 31.80 1.66
C LEU A 363 8.86 32.51 3.02
N ALA A 364 9.55 31.96 4.04
CA ALA A 364 9.62 32.55 5.37
C ALA A 364 10.14 33.99 5.32
N ILE A 365 11.24 34.22 4.59
CA ILE A 365 11.82 35.57 4.42
C ILE A 365 10.87 36.49 3.65
N SER A 366 10.30 36.05 2.53
CA SER A 366 9.45 36.89 1.67
C SER A 366 8.16 37.33 2.31
N LYS A 367 7.60 36.52 3.21
CA LYS A 367 6.36 36.76 3.92
C LYS A 367 6.54 37.20 5.39
N ASN A 368 7.80 37.33 5.83
CA ASN A 368 8.17 37.62 7.22
C ASN A 368 7.51 36.67 8.22
N LEU A 369 7.65 35.36 8.00
CA LEU A 369 7.07 34.29 8.81
C LEU A 369 8.15 33.58 9.61
N ALA A 370 7.88 33.23 10.86
CA ALA A 370 8.76 32.40 11.69
C ALA A 370 8.48 30.92 11.42
N ILE A 371 9.21 30.35 10.46
CA ILE A 371 9.06 28.94 10.05
C ILE A 371 10.35 28.18 10.40
N ASP A 372 10.20 27.14 11.21
CA ASP A 372 11.25 26.18 11.47
C ASP A 372 11.04 24.95 10.58
N PHE A 373 12.09 24.51 9.87
CA PHE A 373 12.04 23.33 8.99
C PHE A 373 12.95 22.24 9.51
N GLU A 374 12.42 21.01 9.63
CA GLU A 374 13.16 19.83 9.99
C GLU A 374 12.82 18.66 9.08
N ALA A 375 13.75 17.70 8.97
CA ALA A 375 13.52 16.47 8.23
C ALA A 375 13.53 15.25 9.16
N ALA A 376 12.51 14.41 9.05
CA ALA A 376 12.35 13.20 9.85
C ALA A 376 12.29 11.96 8.96
N VAL A 377 12.99 10.90 9.35
CA VAL A 377 12.88 9.58 8.75
C VAL A 377 12.16 8.67 9.72
N THR A 378 11.15 7.95 9.27
CA THR A 378 10.30 7.14 10.14
C THR A 378 9.88 5.81 9.50
N HIS A 379 9.55 4.85 10.34
CA HIS A 379 8.86 3.64 9.91
C HIS A 379 7.34 3.81 9.87
N GLU A 380 6.78 4.85 10.53
CA GLU A 380 5.35 5.05 10.61
C GLU A 380 4.94 6.53 10.69
N ILE A 381 4.43 7.06 9.58
CA ILE A 381 4.07 8.46 9.42
C ILE A 381 3.08 8.95 10.49
N SER A 382 2.02 8.18 10.76
CA SER A 382 0.94 8.69 11.62
C SER A 382 1.32 8.74 13.09
N ASP A 383 2.16 7.80 13.57
CA ASP A 383 2.67 7.85 14.94
C ASP A 383 3.63 9.02 15.09
N THR A 384 4.47 9.26 14.07
CA THR A 384 5.36 10.42 14.05
C THR A 384 4.58 11.74 14.08
N ILE A 385 3.53 11.87 13.25
CA ILE A 385 2.69 13.08 13.24
C ILE A 385 2.00 13.27 14.60
N HIS A 386 1.46 12.20 15.18
CA HIS A 386 0.82 12.27 16.49
C HIS A 386 1.81 12.73 17.58
N GLU A 387 3.01 12.19 17.56
CA GLU A 387 4.04 12.54 18.54
C GLU A 387 4.56 13.97 18.33
N LEU A 388 4.79 14.39 17.08
CA LEU A 388 5.11 15.79 16.75
C LEU A 388 4.04 16.75 17.29
N SER A 389 2.76 16.43 17.10
CA SER A 389 1.66 17.25 17.64
C SER A 389 1.69 17.34 19.17
N ASN A 390 2.02 16.23 19.85
CA ASN A 390 2.10 16.19 21.31
C ASN A 390 3.33 16.95 21.84
N GLN A 391 4.49 16.83 21.22
CA GLN A 391 5.71 17.50 21.67
C GLN A 391 5.68 19.00 21.43
N THR A 392 5.15 19.42 20.29
CA THR A 392 5.06 20.85 19.94
C THR A 392 3.89 21.55 20.63
N HIS A 393 2.95 20.82 21.23
CA HIS A 393 1.70 21.36 21.78
C HIS A 393 1.01 22.33 20.81
N CYS A 394 0.94 21.96 19.52
CA CYS A 394 0.38 22.84 18.49
C CYS A 394 -1.14 23.02 18.63
N ASP A 395 -1.61 24.21 18.26
CA ASP A 395 -3.05 24.48 18.17
C ASP A 395 -3.66 23.80 16.94
N TRP A 396 -2.92 23.80 15.81
CA TRP A 396 -3.35 23.26 14.54
C TRP A 396 -2.35 22.28 13.94
N LEU A 397 -2.88 21.21 13.33
CA LEU A 397 -2.17 20.36 12.42
C LEU A 397 -2.72 20.58 11.01
N VAL A 398 -1.87 21.00 10.06
CA VAL A 398 -2.26 21.29 8.68
C VAL A 398 -1.58 20.33 7.74
N MET A 399 -2.35 19.55 6.97
CA MET A 399 -1.82 18.52 6.07
C MET A 399 -2.34 18.68 4.65
N GLY A 400 -1.48 18.38 3.68
CA GLY A 400 -1.89 18.17 2.29
C GLY A 400 -2.78 16.93 2.14
N TRP A 401 -3.77 17.03 1.25
CA TRP A 401 -4.72 15.96 0.98
C TRP A 401 -5.21 16.03 -0.46
N ASN A 402 -5.39 14.89 -1.10
CA ASN A 402 -5.84 14.81 -2.49
C ASN A 402 -7.36 14.55 -2.65
N GLY A 403 -8.13 14.70 -1.59
CA GLY A 403 -9.58 14.47 -1.59
C GLY A 403 -9.99 13.01 -1.45
N ARG A 404 -9.03 12.08 -1.39
CA ARG A 404 -9.28 10.65 -1.16
C ARG A 404 -8.73 10.26 0.20
N ALA A 405 -9.54 9.57 0.99
CA ALA A 405 -9.00 8.84 2.12
C ALA A 405 -8.16 7.68 1.53
N HIS A 406 -6.86 7.64 1.82
CA HIS A 406 -6.06 6.45 1.54
C HIS A 406 -6.42 5.39 2.57
N SER A 407 -7.52 4.69 2.34
CA SER A 407 -7.96 3.62 3.22
C SER A 407 -8.39 2.43 2.38
N GLY A 408 -7.72 1.33 2.58
CA GLY A 408 -8.27 0.04 2.25
C GLY A 408 -9.39 -0.32 3.24
N ILE A 409 -10.41 -1.00 2.78
CA ILE A 409 -11.55 -1.45 3.60
C ILE A 409 -11.07 -2.27 4.82
N LEU A 410 -9.93 -2.93 4.71
CA LEU A 410 -9.44 -3.91 5.68
C LEU A 410 -8.22 -3.45 6.47
N VAL A 411 -7.43 -2.47 6.02
CA VAL A 411 -6.06 -2.38 6.49
C VAL A 411 -5.72 -1.10 7.25
N SER A 412 -6.07 0.09 6.79
CA SER A 412 -5.62 1.29 7.51
C SER A 412 -6.31 2.57 7.03
N ASN A 413 -6.77 3.39 7.95
CA ASN A 413 -7.19 4.77 7.69
C ASN A 413 -6.35 5.74 8.55
N PRO A 414 -5.13 6.11 8.09
CA PRO A 414 -4.23 6.97 8.87
C PRO A 414 -4.83 8.34 9.17
N ILE A 415 -5.51 8.95 8.20
CA ILE A 415 -6.16 10.26 8.39
C ILE A 415 -7.30 10.15 9.42
N GLY A 416 -8.15 9.14 9.32
CA GLY A 416 -9.21 8.91 10.28
C GLY A 416 -8.68 8.66 11.69
N TRP A 417 -7.58 7.92 11.83
CA TRP A 417 -6.93 7.71 13.11
C TRP A 417 -6.35 9.00 13.68
N LEU A 418 -5.66 9.81 12.87
CA LEU A 418 -5.15 11.11 13.28
C LEU A 418 -6.28 12.04 13.75
N LEU A 419 -7.37 12.13 12.98
CA LEU A 419 -8.56 12.92 13.33
C LEU A 419 -9.16 12.52 14.68
N THR A 420 -9.04 11.26 15.08
CA THR A 420 -9.61 10.77 16.36
C THR A 420 -8.65 10.89 17.54
N ASN A 421 -7.35 10.83 17.31
CA ASN A 421 -6.34 10.70 18.38
C ASN A 421 -5.51 11.96 18.62
N ILE A 422 -5.45 12.90 17.68
CA ILE A 422 -4.76 14.18 17.88
C ILE A 422 -5.65 15.12 18.72
N ASN A 423 -5.05 15.83 19.65
CA ASN A 423 -5.75 16.81 20.50
C ASN A 423 -5.88 18.19 19.85
N SER A 424 -5.03 18.52 18.87
CA SER A 424 -5.04 19.78 18.14
C SER A 424 -6.20 19.84 17.14
N ASP A 425 -6.59 21.06 16.74
CA ASP A 425 -7.45 21.29 15.60
C ASP A 425 -6.76 20.78 14.32
N PHE A 426 -7.53 20.35 13.33
CA PHE A 426 -7.00 19.67 12.16
C PHE A 426 -7.51 20.28 10.87
N ALA A 427 -6.60 20.59 9.94
CA ALA A 427 -6.93 21.11 8.63
C ALA A 427 -6.35 20.22 7.52
N LEU A 428 -7.20 19.85 6.57
CA LEU A 428 -6.81 19.13 5.35
C LEU A 428 -6.94 20.05 4.15
N PHE A 429 -5.85 20.27 3.44
CA PHE A 429 -5.81 21.13 2.27
C PHE A 429 -5.65 20.33 0.98
N LYS A 430 -6.63 20.46 0.08
CA LYS A 430 -6.55 19.97 -1.30
C LYS A 430 -6.17 21.13 -2.21
N ASP A 431 -4.96 21.12 -2.72
CA ASP A 431 -4.48 22.10 -3.70
C ASP A 431 -4.83 21.65 -5.13
N VAL A 432 -5.50 22.53 -5.88
CA VAL A 432 -5.81 22.37 -7.30
C VAL A 432 -4.90 23.27 -8.17
N GLY A 433 -3.87 23.86 -7.57
CA GLY A 433 -2.93 24.74 -8.24
C GLY A 433 -3.15 26.22 -7.94
N VAL A 434 -3.89 26.57 -6.90
CA VAL A 434 -4.08 27.97 -6.49
C VAL A 434 -2.74 28.59 -6.09
N ARG A 435 -2.49 29.83 -6.51
CA ARG A 435 -1.29 30.60 -6.17
C ARG A 435 -1.62 31.94 -5.52
N HIS A 436 -2.85 32.41 -5.68
CA HIS A 436 -3.36 33.62 -5.06
C HIS A 436 -4.80 33.37 -4.63
N ILE A 437 -5.16 33.83 -3.43
CA ILE A 437 -6.50 33.71 -2.87
C ILE A 437 -7.10 35.12 -2.76
N GLY A 438 -8.02 35.44 -3.65
CA GLY A 438 -8.75 36.71 -3.64
C GLY A 438 -10.21 36.56 -3.19
N LYS A 439 -10.79 35.37 -3.34
CA LYS A 439 -12.18 35.09 -2.98
C LYS A 439 -12.29 33.77 -2.24
N VAL A 440 -12.83 33.79 -1.03
CA VAL A 440 -13.01 32.62 -0.17
C VAL A 440 -14.50 32.33 0.00
N LEU A 441 -14.88 31.07 -0.27
CA LEU A 441 -16.23 30.56 -0.01
C LEU A 441 -16.21 29.72 1.25
N LEU A 442 -16.95 30.10 2.28
CA LEU A 442 -17.14 29.32 3.49
C LEU A 442 -18.54 28.69 3.45
N ALA A 443 -18.60 27.35 3.22
CA ALA A 443 -19.90 26.66 3.20
C ALA A 443 -20.11 25.92 4.53
N LEU A 444 -21.13 26.33 5.28
CA LEU A 444 -21.46 25.75 6.58
C LEU A 444 -22.95 25.34 6.63
N ARG A 445 -23.21 24.28 7.43
CA ARG A 445 -24.54 24.03 7.97
C ARG A 445 -24.69 24.87 9.25
N PRO A 446 -25.80 25.57 9.46
CA PRO A 446 -26.00 26.32 10.68
C PRO A 446 -25.80 25.50 11.94
N GLY A 447 -24.98 25.99 12.88
CA GLY A 447 -24.65 25.22 14.09
C GLY A 447 -23.85 25.99 15.14
N ARG A 448 -23.59 25.35 16.29
CA ARG A 448 -22.89 25.96 17.43
C ARG A 448 -21.46 26.41 17.14
N LYS A 449 -20.80 25.81 16.16
CA LYS A 449 -19.38 26.07 15.84
C LYS A 449 -19.17 27.12 14.75
N ASP A 450 -20.21 27.74 14.21
CA ASP A 450 -20.13 28.67 13.09
C ASP A 450 -19.17 29.83 13.39
N LYS A 451 -19.17 30.37 14.62
CA LYS A 451 -18.27 31.44 15.04
C LYS A 451 -16.79 31.07 14.86
N ASN A 452 -16.44 29.84 15.20
CA ASN A 452 -15.04 29.36 15.12
C ASN A 452 -14.60 29.19 13.66
N PHE A 453 -15.46 28.63 12.80
CA PHE A 453 -15.18 28.53 11.37
C PHE A 453 -15.06 29.88 10.68
N ILE A 454 -15.96 30.79 11.00
CA ILE A 454 -15.94 32.19 10.47
C ILE A 454 -14.65 32.88 10.94
N ALA A 455 -14.22 32.70 12.18
CA ALA A 455 -13.00 33.32 12.70
C ALA A 455 -11.72 32.77 12.02
N VAL A 456 -11.70 31.50 11.61
CA VAL A 456 -10.58 30.94 10.81
C VAL A 456 -10.61 31.48 9.39
N ALA A 457 -11.79 31.55 8.77
CA ALA A 457 -11.96 32.09 7.43
C ALA A 457 -11.57 33.58 7.38
N ASP A 458 -11.94 34.36 8.40
CA ASP A 458 -11.56 35.77 8.57
C ASP A 458 -10.03 35.95 8.59
N ARG A 459 -9.32 35.13 9.38
CA ARG A 459 -7.85 35.18 9.42
C ARG A 459 -7.22 34.88 8.06
N ILE A 460 -7.74 33.82 7.37
CA ILE A 460 -7.26 33.47 6.03
C ILE A 460 -7.50 34.62 5.05
N CYS A 461 -8.69 35.20 5.07
CA CYS A 461 -9.02 36.36 4.23
C CYS A 461 -8.15 37.58 4.57
N GLY A 462 -7.92 37.85 5.86
CA GLY A 462 -7.04 38.93 6.30
C GLY A 462 -5.60 38.76 5.86
N PHE A 463 -5.08 37.54 5.91
CA PHE A 463 -3.73 37.22 5.46
C PHE A 463 -3.52 37.44 3.96
N TYR A 464 -4.48 37.07 3.13
CA TYR A 464 -4.41 37.22 1.67
C TYR A 464 -5.03 38.52 1.13
N GLY A 465 -5.73 39.33 1.94
CA GLY A 465 -6.53 40.46 1.48
C GLY A 465 -7.77 40.05 0.69
N ALA A 466 -8.30 38.85 0.96
CA ALA A 466 -9.40 38.25 0.23
C ALA A 466 -10.78 38.64 0.77
N SER A 467 -11.82 38.56 -0.07
CA SER A 467 -13.21 38.67 0.33
C SER A 467 -13.80 37.36 0.82
N LEU A 468 -14.67 37.38 1.83
CA LEU A 468 -15.32 36.22 2.41
C LEU A 468 -16.79 36.13 1.96
N THR A 469 -17.21 35.00 1.43
CA THR A 469 -18.61 34.67 1.22
C THR A 469 -19.04 33.52 2.11
N LEU A 470 -19.99 33.73 3.01
CA LEU A 470 -20.62 32.68 3.81
C LEU A 470 -21.80 32.12 3.02
N LEU A 471 -21.76 30.85 2.74
CA LEU A 471 -22.80 30.12 2.02
C LEU A 471 -23.56 29.18 2.96
N HIS A 472 -24.88 29.32 2.99
CA HIS A 472 -25.77 28.30 3.54
C HIS A 472 -26.62 27.70 2.42
N VAL A 473 -26.59 26.39 2.29
CA VAL A 473 -27.50 25.64 1.40
C VAL A 473 -28.58 25.01 2.26
N VAL A 474 -29.82 25.44 2.04
CA VAL A 474 -30.99 25.02 2.81
C VAL A 474 -31.95 24.22 1.94
N SER A 475 -32.75 23.35 2.57
CA SER A 475 -33.75 22.57 1.85
C SER A 475 -34.85 23.49 1.28
N GLU A 476 -35.39 23.16 0.12
CA GLU A 476 -36.54 23.85 -0.47
C GLU A 476 -37.76 23.83 0.45
N SER A 477 -37.86 22.86 1.35
CA SER A 477 -38.95 22.73 2.33
C SER A 477 -38.76 23.58 3.60
N MET A 478 -37.69 24.37 3.71
CA MET A 478 -37.43 25.20 4.88
C MET A 478 -38.45 26.36 4.98
N SER A 479 -38.99 26.56 6.18
CA SER A 479 -39.92 27.67 6.40
C SER A 479 -39.20 29.03 6.31
N GLU A 480 -39.89 30.07 5.83
CA GLU A 480 -39.36 31.42 5.71
C GLU A 480 -38.92 31.98 7.07
N GLU A 481 -39.63 31.69 8.13
CA GLU A 481 -39.32 32.14 9.50
C GLU A 481 -37.96 31.55 9.97
N ASN A 482 -37.68 30.27 9.69
CA ASN A 482 -36.39 29.63 10.05
C ASN A 482 -35.24 30.19 9.20
N GLU A 483 -35.48 30.49 7.93
CA GLU A 483 -34.49 31.11 7.07
C GLU A 483 -34.14 32.54 7.53
N GLU A 484 -35.14 33.36 7.90
CA GLU A 484 -34.92 34.72 8.39
C GLU A 484 -34.18 34.73 9.73
N ALA A 485 -34.54 33.84 10.66
CA ALA A 485 -33.81 33.66 11.93
C ALA A 485 -32.36 33.26 11.70
N MET A 486 -32.10 32.35 10.74
CA MET A 486 -30.74 31.96 10.35
C MET A 486 -29.98 33.11 9.72
N ARG A 487 -30.61 33.86 8.83
CA ARG A 487 -30.06 35.06 8.17
C ARG A 487 -29.62 36.09 9.19
N GLU A 488 -30.52 36.45 10.13
CA GLU A 488 -30.20 37.39 11.20
C GLU A 488 -29.01 36.96 12.06
N ASN A 489 -28.99 35.66 12.47
CA ASN A 489 -27.91 35.15 13.29
C ASN A 489 -26.56 35.15 12.54
N SER A 490 -26.55 34.76 11.28
CA SER A 490 -25.35 34.79 10.44
C SER A 490 -24.85 36.21 10.20
N LEU A 491 -25.73 37.15 9.93
CA LEU A 491 -25.36 38.56 9.77
C LEU A 491 -24.84 39.17 11.07
N LYS A 492 -25.38 38.80 12.25
CA LYS A 492 -24.85 39.24 13.56
C LYS A 492 -23.40 38.80 13.78
N ILE A 493 -23.04 37.59 13.29
CA ILE A 493 -21.68 37.09 13.39
C ILE A 493 -20.77 37.78 12.37
N LEU A 494 -21.21 37.92 11.10
CA LEU A 494 -20.45 38.55 10.03
C LEU A 494 -20.17 40.04 10.29
N LYS A 495 -21.07 40.76 10.92
CA LYS A 495 -20.83 42.17 11.33
C LYS A 495 -19.65 42.37 12.28
N LYS A 496 -19.17 41.30 12.94
CA LYS A 496 -18.00 41.33 13.83
C LYS A 496 -16.70 40.97 13.11
N VAL A 497 -16.77 40.58 11.85
CA VAL A 497 -15.65 40.20 11.01
C VAL A 497 -15.09 41.44 10.32
N PRO A 498 -13.79 41.74 10.46
CA PRO A 498 -13.19 42.94 9.88
C PRO A 498 -13.06 42.89 8.35
N VAL A 499 -13.03 41.69 7.76
CA VAL A 499 -12.88 41.49 6.32
C VAL A 499 -14.21 41.71 5.59
N GLN A 500 -14.14 42.21 4.35
CA GLN A 500 -15.32 42.34 3.48
C GLN A 500 -16.03 40.99 3.36
N SER A 501 -17.25 40.90 3.91
CA SER A 501 -17.99 39.64 3.98
C SER A 501 -19.41 39.80 3.41
N THR A 502 -19.85 38.75 2.70
CA THR A 502 -21.21 38.63 2.13
C THR A 502 -21.85 37.32 2.59
N LEU A 503 -23.18 37.37 2.79
CA LEU A 503 -23.98 36.19 3.10
C LEU A 503 -24.78 35.76 1.87
N LEU A 504 -24.69 34.47 1.52
CA LEU A 504 -25.45 33.85 0.46
C LEU A 504 -26.27 32.70 1.03
N ILE A 505 -27.55 32.63 0.72
CA ILE A 505 -28.43 31.55 1.11
C ILE A 505 -29.06 30.98 -0.17
N GLU A 506 -28.82 29.72 -0.45
CA GLU A 506 -29.31 29.04 -1.62
C GLU A 506 -30.28 27.90 -1.21
N ARG A 507 -31.46 27.87 -1.83
CA ARG A 507 -32.46 26.81 -1.63
C ARG A 507 -32.23 25.70 -2.64
N ASN A 508 -31.72 24.57 -2.18
CA ASN A 508 -31.51 23.39 -3.02
C ASN A 508 -31.44 22.12 -2.17
N ASN A 509 -32.08 21.05 -2.64
CA ASN A 509 -32.06 19.75 -1.97
C ASN A 509 -30.77 18.95 -2.26
N ASP A 510 -29.91 19.38 -3.22
CA ASP A 510 -28.58 18.82 -3.47
C ASP A 510 -27.47 19.81 -3.12
N PRO A 511 -27.07 19.90 -1.84
CA PRO A 511 -26.00 20.81 -1.42
C PRO A 511 -24.64 20.50 -2.04
N ILE A 512 -24.40 19.24 -2.47
CA ILE A 512 -23.13 18.85 -3.09
C ILE A 512 -22.99 19.52 -4.46
N SER A 513 -24.01 19.42 -5.28
CA SER A 513 -24.02 20.03 -6.62
C SER A 513 -23.96 21.56 -6.53
N THR A 514 -24.73 22.16 -5.63
CA THR A 514 -24.76 23.62 -5.43
C THR A 514 -23.40 24.17 -5.04
N ILE A 515 -22.76 23.59 -4.01
CA ILE A 515 -21.43 24.01 -3.55
C ILE A 515 -20.37 23.80 -4.63
N ALA A 516 -20.43 22.66 -5.34
CA ALA A 516 -19.50 22.37 -6.43
C ALA A 516 -19.60 23.41 -7.57
N THR A 517 -20.81 23.76 -8.00
CA THR A 517 -21.04 24.77 -9.04
C THR A 517 -20.56 26.15 -8.60
N MET A 518 -20.89 26.53 -7.38
CA MET A 518 -20.48 27.83 -6.85
C MET A 518 -18.97 27.95 -6.65
N SER A 519 -18.30 26.85 -6.30
CA SER A 519 -16.85 26.85 -6.07
C SER A 519 -16.04 27.31 -7.29
N ALA A 520 -16.60 27.24 -8.51
CA ALA A 520 -15.95 27.70 -9.73
C ALA A 520 -15.67 29.21 -9.77
N SER A 521 -16.37 30.00 -8.95
CA SER A 521 -16.20 31.47 -8.88
C SER A 521 -15.29 31.93 -7.73
N TYR A 522 -14.68 30.98 -7.01
CA TYR A 522 -13.85 31.23 -5.83
C TYR A 522 -12.49 30.53 -5.96
N ASP A 523 -11.51 31.01 -5.18
CA ASP A 523 -10.16 30.46 -5.18
C ASP A 523 -9.99 29.39 -4.09
N LEU A 524 -10.67 29.56 -2.96
CA LEU A 524 -10.64 28.65 -1.82
C LEU A 524 -12.05 28.38 -1.28
N LEU A 525 -12.38 27.10 -1.16
CA LEU A 525 -13.56 26.60 -0.47
C LEU A 525 -13.19 26.09 0.91
N ILE A 526 -13.80 26.65 1.96
CA ILE A 526 -13.63 26.18 3.34
C ILE A 526 -14.87 25.39 3.75
N LEU A 527 -14.65 24.18 4.28
CA LEU A 527 -15.69 23.25 4.71
C LEU A 527 -15.40 22.73 6.11
N GLY A 528 -16.42 22.59 6.94
CA GLY A 528 -16.34 21.83 8.18
C GLY A 528 -16.37 20.33 7.91
N THR A 529 -15.69 19.52 8.74
CA THR A 529 -15.81 18.06 8.68
C THR A 529 -17.15 17.64 9.26
N PRO A 530 -17.92 16.75 8.57
CA PRO A 530 -19.21 16.29 9.08
C PRO A 530 -19.02 15.55 10.41
N GLN A 531 -19.82 15.90 11.40
CA GLN A 531 -19.87 15.13 12.65
C GLN A 531 -20.48 13.75 12.40
N LYS A 532 -19.88 12.78 13.01
CA LYS A 532 -20.17 11.36 13.34
C LYS A 532 -21.29 10.54 12.62
N ASP A 533 -22.17 11.09 11.82
CA ASP A 533 -23.40 10.37 11.45
C ASP A 533 -23.34 9.49 10.18
N ASN A 534 -22.22 9.46 9.47
CA ASN A 534 -22.04 8.56 8.33
C ASN A 534 -21.04 7.44 8.64
N TRP A 535 -21.46 6.54 9.54
CA TRP A 535 -20.70 5.33 9.89
C TRP A 535 -20.33 4.49 8.66
N LEU A 536 -21.18 4.43 7.64
CA LEU A 536 -20.90 3.73 6.38
C LEU A 536 -19.73 4.34 5.62
N SER A 537 -19.56 5.65 5.60
CA SER A 537 -18.41 6.30 4.95
C SER A 537 -17.09 6.06 5.69
N ILE A 538 -17.17 5.87 7.01
CA ILE A 538 -16.04 5.50 7.85
C ILE A 538 -15.73 4.01 7.67
N LEU A 539 -16.76 3.14 7.67
CA LEU A 539 -16.63 1.69 7.57
C LEU A 539 -16.01 1.27 6.23
N PHE A 540 -16.50 1.80 5.14
CA PHE A 540 -16.05 1.40 3.82
C PHE A 540 -14.83 2.17 3.34
N GLY A 541 -14.32 3.14 4.13
CA GLY A 541 -13.19 3.97 3.71
C GLY A 541 -13.40 4.65 2.34
N THR A 542 -14.59 4.48 1.80
CA THR A 542 -15.02 4.98 0.50
C THR A 542 -15.41 6.43 0.57
N GLY A 543 -15.21 7.09 1.72
CA GLY A 543 -15.46 8.49 1.87
C GLY A 543 -14.65 9.32 0.87
N LYS A 544 -14.97 9.16 -0.40
CA LYS A 544 -14.78 10.22 -1.35
C LYS A 544 -15.58 11.36 -0.79
N ASP A 545 -14.89 12.34 -0.29
CA ASP A 545 -15.55 13.59 0.09
C ASP A 545 -16.09 14.19 -1.20
N LYS A 546 -17.36 13.91 -1.47
CA LYS A 546 -18.04 14.35 -2.70
C LYS A 546 -17.96 15.87 -2.87
N TYR A 547 -17.95 16.62 -1.77
CA TYR A 547 -17.77 18.07 -1.81
C TYR A 547 -16.37 18.43 -2.32
N THR A 548 -15.34 17.82 -1.76
CA THR A 548 -13.96 18.07 -2.16
C THR A 548 -13.62 17.49 -3.54
N GLU A 549 -14.23 16.36 -3.93
CA GLU A 549 -13.99 15.75 -5.24
C GLU A 549 -14.58 16.58 -6.39
N ARG A 550 -15.79 17.13 -6.19
CA ARG A 550 -16.53 17.87 -7.21
C ARG A 550 -16.20 19.37 -7.26
N SER A 551 -15.54 19.90 -6.23
CA SER A 551 -15.19 21.32 -6.18
C SER A 551 -14.17 21.69 -7.26
N ALA A 552 -14.38 22.83 -7.90
CA ALA A 552 -13.53 23.35 -8.97
C ALA A 552 -12.30 24.10 -8.44
N CYS A 553 -12.35 24.64 -7.22
CA CYS A 553 -11.24 25.35 -6.57
C CYS A 553 -10.55 24.51 -5.50
N SER A 554 -9.47 25.06 -4.91
CA SER A 554 -8.78 24.45 -3.77
C SER A 554 -9.71 24.37 -2.56
N VAL A 555 -9.57 23.29 -1.76
CA VAL A 555 -10.48 23.01 -0.64
C VAL A 555 -9.72 22.87 0.66
N LEU A 556 -10.19 23.56 1.69
CA LEU A 556 -9.70 23.46 3.05
C LEU A 556 -10.78 22.84 3.95
N ARG A 557 -10.52 21.64 4.45
CA ARG A 557 -11.37 20.94 5.40
C ARG A 557 -10.91 21.20 6.82
N LEU A 558 -11.77 21.73 7.64
CA LEU A 558 -11.47 22.04 9.05
C LEU A 558 -12.20 21.08 9.99
N THR A 559 -11.47 20.52 10.93
CA THR A 559 -11.99 19.73 12.05
C THR A 559 -11.59 20.41 13.34
N MET A 560 -12.55 20.99 14.04
CA MET A 560 -12.31 21.65 15.33
C MET A 560 -12.69 20.71 16.46
N LYS A 561 -11.82 20.60 17.45
CA LYS A 561 -12.06 19.85 18.67
C LYS A 561 -12.96 20.65 19.61
N ASP A 562 -13.63 19.95 20.52
CA ASP A 562 -14.35 20.59 21.62
C ASP A 562 -13.32 20.80 22.74
N HIS A 563 -12.80 22.00 22.85
CA HIS A 563 -11.94 22.44 23.97
C HIS A 563 -12.77 22.93 25.13
#